data_3d3fbaf7ef8481335c1170e6e102e7a6
#
_entry.id   3d3fbaf7ef8481335c1170e6e102e7a6
#
_cell.length_a   1.000
_cell.length_b   1.000
_cell.length_c   1.000
_cell.angle_alpha   90.00
_cell.angle_beta   90.00
_cell.angle_gamma   90.00
#
_symmetry.space_group_name_H-M   'P 1'
#
loop_
_entity.id
_entity.type
_entity.pdbx_description
1 polymer ?
#
loop_
_entity_poly.entity_id
_entity_poly.type
_entity_poly.pdbx_seq_one_letter_code
_entity_poly.pdbx_strand_id
1 'polypeptide(L)'
;MHCRFKKKKVYFSSCCGTILITYITKEARYEQSDRNTDRTKSQICFSGESEARNKYTFFAKVAKQEGYEQIAAIFEETALNEKAHAKLWFEALSGIGSTLENLKNAASGENYEWAEMYAGFARTAAQEGFPDIAAAFEKVGEIERSHEDRYNQLIDNMSVNTVFAKDSDVRWICRNCGHISVGAEAPLNCPVCSHPQSYFELVSENY
;
A
#
# COMPACT_ATOMS: atom_id res chain seq x y z
N MET A 1 -46.43 -31.43 -16.48
CA MET A 1 -45.17 -31.70 -15.73
C MET A 1 -44.05 -31.93 -16.75
N HIS A 2 -43.27 -30.92 -17.07
CA HIS A 2 -42.13 -31.04 -17.99
C HIS A 2 -40.84 -30.93 -17.15
N CYS A 3 -40.20 -32.07 -16.94
CA CYS A 3 -38.90 -32.15 -16.27
C CYS A 3 -37.81 -31.81 -17.28
N ARG A 4 -37.23 -30.60 -17.21
CA ARG A 4 -36.06 -30.19 -18.02
C ARG A 4 -34.80 -30.78 -17.41
N PHE A 5 -34.25 -31.82 -18.03
CA PHE A 5 -32.91 -32.32 -17.73
C PHE A 5 -31.85 -31.29 -18.12
N LYS A 6 -31.19 -30.66 -17.15
CA LYS A 6 -30.01 -29.80 -17.39
C LYS A 6 -28.81 -30.72 -17.68
N LYS A 7 -28.18 -30.56 -18.87
CA LYS A 7 -26.93 -31.26 -19.24
C LYS A 7 -25.80 -30.82 -18.34
N LYS A 8 -25.26 -31.73 -17.53
CA LYS A 8 -24.07 -31.52 -16.71
C LYS A 8 -22.81 -31.85 -17.51
N LYS A 9 -21.84 -30.94 -17.57
CA LYS A 9 -20.50 -31.21 -18.12
C LYS A 9 -19.62 -31.76 -16.99
N VAL A 10 -18.98 -32.91 -17.23
CA VAL A 10 -18.05 -33.57 -16.31
C VAL A 10 -16.63 -33.31 -16.76
N TYR A 11 -15.76 -32.85 -15.87
CA TYR A 11 -14.33 -32.71 -16.10
C TYR A 11 -13.57 -33.74 -15.25
N PHE A 12 -12.62 -34.44 -15.86
CA PHE A 12 -11.74 -35.41 -15.18
C PHE A 12 -10.41 -34.78 -14.84
N SER A 13 -9.98 -34.86 -13.60
CA SER A 13 -8.62 -34.62 -13.18
C SER A 13 -8.13 -35.86 -12.43
N SER A 14 -7.05 -36.46 -12.90
CA SER A 14 -6.42 -37.65 -12.28
C SER A 14 -5.14 -37.23 -11.57
N CYS A 15 -5.14 -37.26 -10.25
CA CYS A 15 -3.95 -37.37 -9.44
C CYS A 15 -4.20 -38.35 -8.31
N CYS A 16 -3.44 -39.46 -8.32
CA CYS A 16 -3.30 -40.42 -7.23
C CYS A 16 -4.60 -41.13 -6.77
N GLY A 17 -5.16 -42.00 -7.59
CA GLY A 17 -6.02 -43.09 -7.15
C GLY A 17 -7.43 -42.74 -6.62
N THR A 18 -7.79 -41.49 -6.47
CA THR A 18 -9.15 -41.09 -6.06
C THR A 18 -9.71 -40.12 -7.09
N ILE A 19 -10.78 -40.50 -7.77
CA ILE A 19 -11.47 -39.62 -8.73
C ILE A 19 -12.38 -38.70 -7.94
N LEU A 20 -11.94 -37.46 -7.75
CA LEU A 20 -12.78 -36.36 -7.24
C LEU A 20 -13.54 -35.74 -8.40
N ILE A 21 -14.83 -36.01 -8.50
CA ILE A 21 -15.72 -35.40 -9.48
C ILE A 21 -16.21 -34.07 -8.88
N THR A 22 -15.54 -32.94 -9.27
CA THR A 22 -15.99 -31.59 -8.89
C THR A 22 -17.00 -31.09 -9.90
N TYR A 23 -18.23 -30.91 -9.48
CA TYR A 23 -19.29 -30.31 -10.29
C TYR A 23 -19.20 -28.76 -10.14
N ILE A 24 -18.71 -28.07 -11.15
CA ILE A 24 -18.84 -26.60 -11.19
C ILE A 24 -20.18 -26.27 -11.82
N THR A 25 -21.10 -25.73 -11.04
CA THR A 25 -22.41 -25.31 -11.54
C THR A 25 -22.29 -24.08 -12.43
N LYS A 26 -23.26 -23.85 -13.31
CA LYS A 26 -23.29 -22.68 -14.21
C LYS A 26 -23.37 -21.40 -13.39
N GLU A 27 -24.04 -21.43 -12.26
CA GLU A 27 -24.17 -20.38 -11.28
C GLU A 27 -22.81 -20.01 -10.65
N ALA A 28 -21.99 -20.98 -10.24
CA ALA A 28 -20.67 -20.74 -9.67
C ALA A 28 -19.68 -20.09 -10.67
N ARG A 29 -19.79 -20.41 -11.97
CA ARG A 29 -19.01 -19.71 -13.02
C ARG A 29 -19.46 -18.29 -13.25
N TYR A 30 -20.77 -18.05 -13.18
CA TYR A 30 -21.34 -16.71 -13.34
C TYR A 30 -20.90 -15.81 -12.16
N GLU A 31 -21.05 -16.28 -10.92
CA GLU A 31 -20.58 -15.57 -9.73
C GLU A 31 -19.06 -15.29 -9.72
N GLN A 32 -18.25 -16.19 -10.29
CA GLN A 32 -16.80 -15.99 -10.39
C GLN A 32 -16.44 -15.00 -11.51
N SER A 33 -17.19 -14.99 -12.60
CA SER A 33 -17.08 -14.01 -13.70
C SER A 33 -17.46 -12.61 -13.21
N ASP A 34 -18.58 -12.50 -12.48
CA ASP A 34 -19.04 -11.22 -11.95
C ASP A 34 -18.07 -10.65 -10.91
N ARG A 35 -17.59 -11.48 -9.97
CA ARG A 35 -16.56 -11.07 -9.00
C ARG A 35 -15.28 -10.59 -9.66
N ASN A 36 -14.85 -11.21 -10.75
CA ASN A 36 -13.65 -10.78 -11.48
C ASN A 36 -13.87 -9.45 -12.20
N THR A 37 -15.06 -9.24 -12.78
CA THR A 37 -15.46 -7.98 -13.41
C THR A 37 -15.57 -6.85 -12.39
N ASP A 38 -16.15 -7.10 -11.23
CA ASP A 38 -16.28 -6.11 -10.14
C ASP A 38 -14.92 -5.78 -9.54
N ARG A 39 -14.02 -6.75 -9.39
CA ARG A 39 -12.63 -6.51 -8.96
C ARG A 39 -11.89 -5.59 -9.93
N THR A 40 -12.03 -5.81 -11.25
CA THR A 40 -11.42 -4.94 -12.27
C THR A 40 -11.97 -3.52 -12.21
N LYS A 41 -13.30 -3.37 -12.06
CA LYS A 41 -13.93 -2.05 -11.91
C LYS A 41 -13.44 -1.34 -10.64
N SER A 42 -13.38 -2.03 -9.51
CA SER A 42 -12.85 -1.47 -8.25
C SER A 42 -11.40 -1.01 -8.40
N GLN A 43 -10.56 -1.75 -9.14
CA GLN A 43 -9.18 -1.35 -9.43
C GLN A 43 -9.12 -0.07 -10.28
N ILE A 44 -9.96 0.04 -11.31
CA ILE A 44 -10.05 1.24 -12.16
C ILE A 44 -10.51 2.45 -11.32
N CYS A 45 -11.54 2.27 -10.48
CA CYS A 45 -12.02 3.33 -9.60
C CYS A 45 -10.92 3.75 -8.60
N PHE A 46 -10.27 2.79 -7.91
CA PHE A 46 -9.16 3.10 -6.99
C PHE A 46 -8.06 3.93 -7.66
N SER A 47 -7.66 3.54 -8.88
CA SER A 47 -6.62 4.26 -9.64
C SER A 47 -7.09 5.67 -10.01
N GLY A 48 -8.32 5.83 -10.52
CA GLY A 48 -8.89 7.12 -10.93
C GLY A 48 -9.01 8.10 -9.76
N GLU A 49 -9.57 7.66 -8.64
CA GLU A 49 -9.71 8.49 -7.43
C GLU A 49 -8.35 8.87 -6.82
N SER A 50 -7.38 7.94 -6.84
CA SER A 50 -6.02 8.21 -6.36
C SER A 50 -5.31 9.26 -7.23
N GLU A 51 -5.48 9.18 -8.55
CA GLU A 51 -4.97 10.19 -9.49
C GLU A 51 -5.65 11.54 -9.30
N ALA A 52 -6.97 11.58 -9.20
CA ALA A 52 -7.76 12.80 -8.97
C ALA A 52 -7.33 13.50 -7.67
N ARG A 53 -7.20 12.76 -6.58
CA ARG A 53 -6.68 13.27 -5.30
C ARG A 53 -5.36 14.01 -5.46
N ASN A 54 -4.39 13.39 -6.14
CA ASN A 54 -3.08 14.01 -6.32
C ASN A 54 -3.16 15.26 -7.20
N LYS A 55 -3.89 15.20 -8.32
CA LYS A 55 -4.11 16.34 -9.21
C LYS A 55 -4.72 17.54 -8.47
N TYR A 56 -5.77 17.34 -7.69
CA TYR A 56 -6.42 18.42 -6.97
C TYR A 56 -5.51 19.06 -5.91
N THR A 57 -4.65 18.27 -5.25
CA THR A 57 -3.61 18.83 -4.35
C THR A 57 -2.63 19.73 -5.11
N PHE A 58 -2.24 19.36 -6.33
CA PHE A 58 -1.38 20.20 -7.16
C PHE A 58 -2.10 21.46 -7.64
N PHE A 59 -3.38 21.36 -8.03
CA PHE A 59 -4.19 22.51 -8.45
C PHE A 59 -4.44 23.48 -7.31
N ALA A 60 -4.67 23.00 -6.10
CA ALA A 60 -4.80 23.82 -4.90
C ALA A 60 -3.54 24.68 -4.66
N LYS A 61 -2.36 24.09 -4.84
CA LYS A 61 -1.08 24.82 -4.71
C LYS A 61 -0.98 25.97 -5.71
N VAL A 62 -1.36 25.75 -6.97
CA VAL A 62 -1.36 26.80 -8.01
C VAL A 62 -2.36 27.90 -7.65
N ALA A 63 -3.60 27.55 -7.27
CA ALA A 63 -4.62 28.52 -6.88
C ALA A 63 -4.15 29.41 -5.72
N LYS A 64 -3.47 28.85 -4.71
CA LYS A 64 -2.86 29.66 -3.62
C LYS A 64 -1.79 30.62 -4.13
N GLN A 65 -0.92 30.18 -5.04
CA GLN A 65 0.12 31.01 -5.62
C GLN A 65 -0.45 32.19 -6.44
N GLU A 66 -1.63 31.99 -7.06
CA GLU A 66 -2.35 32.99 -7.82
C GLU A 66 -3.27 33.88 -6.95
N GLY A 67 -3.37 33.62 -5.64
CA GLY A 67 -4.17 34.39 -4.68
C GLY A 67 -5.64 33.97 -4.61
N TYR A 68 -6.01 32.80 -5.11
CA TYR A 68 -7.40 32.29 -5.09
C TYR A 68 -7.63 31.30 -3.93
N GLU A 69 -7.58 31.82 -2.69
CA GLU A 69 -7.67 30.97 -1.48
C GLU A 69 -8.96 30.13 -1.41
N GLN A 70 -10.11 30.70 -1.83
CA GLN A 70 -11.38 29.95 -1.84
C GLN A 70 -11.32 28.78 -2.84
N ILE A 71 -10.75 28.99 -4.02
CA ILE A 71 -10.62 27.93 -5.05
C ILE A 71 -9.66 26.87 -4.55
N ALA A 72 -8.56 27.27 -3.93
CA ALA A 72 -7.60 26.34 -3.33
C ALA A 72 -8.27 25.46 -2.25
N ALA A 73 -9.05 26.06 -1.35
CA ALA A 73 -9.77 25.32 -0.30
C ALA A 73 -10.77 24.30 -0.89
N ILE A 74 -11.47 24.65 -1.98
CA ILE A 74 -12.38 23.72 -2.67
C ILE A 74 -11.60 22.54 -3.27
N PHE A 75 -10.44 22.77 -3.89
CA PHE A 75 -9.58 21.68 -4.39
C PHE A 75 -9.07 20.80 -3.25
N GLU A 76 -8.65 21.35 -2.12
CA GLU A 76 -8.20 20.60 -0.95
C GLU A 76 -9.30 19.73 -0.36
N GLU A 77 -10.51 20.28 -0.20
CA GLU A 77 -11.68 19.55 0.27
C GLU A 77 -12.03 18.41 -0.68
N THR A 78 -12.08 18.67 -1.99
CA THR A 78 -12.37 17.66 -2.99
C THR A 78 -11.28 16.55 -2.97
N ALA A 79 -10.00 16.91 -2.85
CA ALA A 79 -8.92 15.93 -2.73
C ALA A 79 -9.09 15.00 -1.50
N LEU A 80 -9.64 15.50 -0.39
CA LEU A 80 -9.98 14.67 0.77
C LEU A 80 -11.15 13.73 0.50
N ASN A 81 -12.14 14.17 -0.28
CA ASN A 81 -13.27 13.34 -0.70
C ASN A 81 -12.77 12.19 -1.61
N GLU A 82 -11.91 12.50 -2.60
CA GLU A 82 -11.34 11.47 -3.49
C GLU A 82 -10.47 10.46 -2.74
N LYS A 83 -9.75 10.90 -1.70
CA LYS A 83 -9.06 9.97 -0.79
C LYS A 83 -10.02 8.99 -0.11
N ALA A 84 -11.21 9.46 0.30
CA ALA A 84 -12.22 8.60 0.93
C ALA A 84 -12.82 7.60 -0.09
N HIS A 85 -13.08 8.05 -1.32
CA HIS A 85 -13.55 7.19 -2.41
C HIS A 85 -12.49 6.14 -2.78
N ALA A 86 -11.22 6.54 -2.95
CA ALA A 86 -10.12 5.60 -3.20
C ALA A 86 -10.01 4.53 -2.10
N LYS A 87 -10.14 4.94 -0.82
CA LYS A 87 -10.12 4.00 0.30
C LYS A 87 -11.25 2.97 0.20
N LEU A 88 -12.47 3.38 -0.15
CA LEU A 88 -13.64 2.50 -0.32
C LEU A 88 -13.32 1.38 -1.32
N TRP A 89 -12.78 1.74 -2.48
CA TRP A 89 -12.45 0.77 -3.52
C TRP A 89 -11.25 -0.10 -3.16
N PHE A 90 -10.27 0.45 -2.45
CA PHE A 90 -9.12 -0.31 -1.98
C PHE A 90 -9.50 -1.34 -0.91
N GLU A 91 -10.44 -1.01 -0.01
CA GLU A 91 -11.03 -1.97 0.93
C GLU A 91 -11.81 -3.08 0.21
N ALA A 92 -12.60 -2.73 -0.82
CA ALA A 92 -13.30 -3.73 -1.65
C ALA A 92 -12.35 -4.69 -2.36
N LEU A 93 -11.12 -4.25 -2.67
CA LEU A 93 -10.05 -5.08 -3.22
C LEU A 93 -9.33 -5.93 -2.16
N SER A 94 -9.69 -5.80 -0.89
CA SER A 94 -8.96 -6.37 0.25
C SER A 94 -7.51 -5.86 0.33
N GLY A 95 -7.29 -4.60 -0.06
CA GLY A 95 -5.96 -3.98 -0.13
C GLY A 95 -5.42 -3.53 1.22
N ILE A 96 -6.25 -3.47 2.28
CA ILE A 96 -5.86 -3.07 3.63
C ILE A 96 -5.92 -4.28 4.55
N GLY A 97 -4.78 -4.68 5.07
CA GLY A 97 -4.62 -5.75 6.04
C GLY A 97 -4.10 -5.27 7.39
N SER A 98 -3.54 -6.17 8.17
CA SER A 98 -2.79 -5.85 9.39
C SER A 98 -1.54 -5.01 9.06
N THR A 99 -0.94 -4.38 10.05
CA THR A 99 0.29 -3.57 9.84
C THR A 99 1.39 -4.39 9.15
N LEU A 100 1.59 -5.64 9.56
CA LEU A 100 2.61 -6.50 8.95
C LEU A 100 2.29 -6.86 7.48
N GLU A 101 1.01 -7.15 7.19
CA GLU A 101 0.57 -7.40 5.80
C GLU A 101 0.72 -6.15 4.94
N ASN A 102 0.36 -4.98 5.46
CA ASN A 102 0.50 -3.72 4.75
C ASN A 102 1.97 -3.37 4.48
N LEU A 103 2.89 -3.62 5.44
CA LEU A 103 4.32 -3.44 5.24
C LEU A 103 4.87 -4.36 4.15
N LYS A 104 4.46 -5.64 4.15
CA LYS A 104 4.86 -6.59 3.10
C LYS A 104 4.33 -6.19 1.72
N ASN A 105 3.09 -5.73 1.65
CA ASN A 105 2.50 -5.24 0.40
C ASN A 105 3.23 -3.99 -0.11
N ALA A 106 3.57 -3.06 0.80
CA ALA A 106 4.34 -1.88 0.44
C ALA A 106 5.74 -2.26 -0.07
N ALA A 107 6.51 -3.05 0.68
CA ALA A 107 7.83 -3.52 0.24
C ALA A 107 7.80 -4.21 -1.13
N SER A 108 6.79 -5.05 -1.38
CA SER A 108 6.61 -5.71 -2.68
C SER A 108 6.27 -4.73 -3.81
N GLY A 109 5.50 -3.68 -3.53
CA GLY A 109 5.20 -2.61 -4.47
C GLY A 109 6.45 -1.84 -4.87
N GLU A 110 7.19 -1.35 -3.88
CA GLU A 110 8.44 -0.61 -4.10
C GLU A 110 9.48 -1.47 -4.86
N ASN A 111 9.60 -2.77 -4.51
CA ASN A 111 10.47 -3.70 -5.23
C ASN A 111 10.12 -3.77 -6.72
N TYR A 112 8.84 -3.96 -7.06
CA TYR A 112 8.39 -3.96 -8.44
C TYR A 112 8.70 -2.64 -9.15
N GLU A 113 8.48 -1.52 -8.46
CA GLU A 113 8.71 -0.20 -9.04
C GLU A 113 10.19 0.02 -9.42
N TRP A 114 11.13 -0.23 -8.51
CA TRP A 114 12.53 0.01 -8.82
C TRP A 114 13.16 -1.10 -9.68
N ALA A 115 12.85 -2.38 -9.41
CA ALA A 115 13.53 -3.48 -10.08
C ALA A 115 13.05 -3.69 -11.53
N GLU A 116 11.77 -3.45 -11.80
CA GLU A 116 11.15 -3.75 -13.09
C GLU A 116 10.66 -2.49 -13.82
N MET A 117 9.78 -1.71 -13.19
CA MET A 117 9.04 -0.62 -13.84
C MET A 117 9.98 0.52 -14.21
N TYR A 118 10.62 1.18 -13.26
CA TYR A 118 11.52 2.31 -13.52
C TYR A 118 12.76 1.90 -14.31
N ALA A 119 13.35 0.73 -14.02
CA ALA A 119 14.45 0.20 -14.80
C ALA A 119 14.06 -0.06 -16.27
N GLY A 120 12.83 -0.52 -16.52
CA GLY A 120 12.27 -0.69 -17.86
C GLY A 120 12.04 0.64 -18.58
N PHE A 121 11.43 1.59 -17.88
CA PHE A 121 11.12 2.91 -18.43
C PHE A 121 12.39 3.70 -18.76
N ALA A 122 13.41 3.66 -17.89
CA ALA A 122 14.71 4.31 -18.13
C ALA A 122 15.37 3.79 -19.41
N ARG A 123 15.41 2.47 -19.60
CA ARG A 123 15.96 1.87 -20.83
C ARG A 123 15.20 2.32 -22.09
N THR A 124 13.87 2.33 -22.02
CA THR A 124 13.04 2.76 -23.16
C THR A 124 13.26 4.24 -23.47
N ALA A 125 13.24 5.11 -22.47
CA ALA A 125 13.46 6.55 -22.66
C ALA A 125 14.84 6.85 -23.26
N ALA A 126 15.89 6.13 -22.80
CA ALA A 126 17.23 6.26 -23.38
C ALA A 126 17.27 5.84 -24.87
N GLN A 127 16.60 4.73 -25.23
CA GLN A 127 16.52 4.25 -26.61
C GLN A 127 15.74 5.21 -27.52
N GLU A 128 14.72 5.86 -26.98
CA GLU A 128 13.89 6.86 -27.70
C GLU A 128 14.55 8.24 -27.78
N GLY A 129 15.73 8.43 -27.17
CA GLY A 129 16.48 9.70 -27.23
C GLY A 129 16.07 10.74 -26.18
N PHE A 130 15.50 10.32 -25.06
CA PHE A 130 15.12 11.17 -23.92
C PHE A 130 16.02 10.93 -22.70
N PRO A 131 17.32 11.30 -22.74
CA PRO A 131 18.28 10.98 -21.67
C PRO A 131 17.92 11.62 -20.32
N ASP A 132 17.34 12.82 -20.31
CA ASP A 132 16.94 13.49 -19.06
C ASP A 132 15.78 12.76 -18.38
N ILE A 133 14.84 12.22 -19.16
CA ILE A 133 13.72 11.43 -18.64
C ILE A 133 14.25 10.08 -18.15
N ALA A 134 15.15 9.44 -18.88
CA ALA A 134 15.81 8.20 -18.46
C ALA A 134 16.51 8.38 -17.10
N ALA A 135 17.31 9.44 -16.96
CA ALA A 135 17.99 9.77 -15.70
C ALA A 135 17.01 10.07 -14.55
N ALA A 136 15.85 10.68 -14.84
CA ALA A 136 14.81 10.88 -13.83
C ALA A 136 14.20 9.55 -13.37
N PHE A 137 13.90 8.62 -14.27
CA PHE A 137 13.41 7.28 -13.93
C PHE A 137 14.43 6.50 -13.07
N GLU A 138 15.72 6.53 -13.43
CA GLU A 138 16.76 5.88 -12.63
C GLU A 138 16.81 6.42 -11.20
N LYS A 139 16.81 7.75 -11.05
CA LYS A 139 16.87 8.38 -9.72
C LYS A 139 15.64 8.12 -8.87
N VAL A 140 14.45 8.10 -9.46
CA VAL A 140 13.24 7.72 -8.72
C VAL A 140 13.33 6.25 -8.32
N GLY A 141 13.77 5.34 -9.21
CA GLY A 141 13.99 3.94 -8.87
C GLY A 141 14.95 3.74 -7.69
N GLU A 142 16.02 4.54 -7.57
CA GLU A 142 16.92 4.50 -6.39
C GLU A 142 16.19 4.91 -5.09
N ILE A 143 15.24 5.86 -5.17
CA ILE A 143 14.42 6.25 -4.02
C ILE A 143 13.49 5.11 -3.62
N GLU A 144 12.79 4.48 -4.58
CA GLU A 144 11.87 3.38 -4.28
C GLU A 144 12.59 2.16 -3.70
N ARG A 145 13.84 1.91 -4.11
CA ARG A 145 14.69 0.93 -3.45
C ARG A 145 14.95 1.27 -1.98
N SER A 146 15.18 2.55 -1.66
CA SER A 146 15.35 2.97 -0.26
C SER A 146 14.08 2.85 0.57
N HIS A 147 12.90 2.99 -0.06
CA HIS A 147 11.61 2.74 0.57
C HIS A 147 11.42 1.26 0.87
N GLU A 148 11.74 0.36 -0.07
CA GLU A 148 11.71 -1.08 0.16
C GLU A 148 12.62 -1.48 1.33
N ASP A 149 13.88 -1.03 1.34
CA ASP A 149 14.83 -1.32 2.41
C ASP A 149 14.27 -0.90 3.77
N ARG A 150 13.64 0.27 3.85
CA ARG A 150 12.98 0.78 5.06
C ARG A 150 11.83 -0.10 5.50
N TYR A 151 10.94 -0.51 4.58
CA TYR A 151 9.82 -1.38 4.92
C TYR A 151 10.29 -2.76 5.36
N ASN A 152 11.31 -3.33 4.71
CA ASN A 152 11.91 -4.60 5.10
C ASN A 152 12.50 -4.53 6.52
N GLN A 153 13.19 -3.44 6.88
CA GLN A 153 13.69 -3.25 8.24
C GLN A 153 12.56 -3.18 9.28
N LEU A 154 11.42 -2.57 8.94
CA LEU A 154 10.24 -2.53 9.82
C LEU A 154 9.57 -3.91 9.95
N ILE A 155 9.52 -4.68 8.86
CA ILE A 155 9.04 -6.08 8.86
C ILE A 155 9.91 -6.92 9.79
N ASP A 156 11.22 -6.81 9.69
CA ASP A 156 12.17 -7.53 10.53
C ASP A 156 11.97 -7.16 12.01
N ASN A 157 11.92 -5.87 12.33
CA ASN A 157 11.68 -5.40 13.69
C ASN A 157 10.37 -5.96 14.28
N MET A 158 9.29 -6.02 13.49
CA MET A 158 8.03 -6.59 13.94
C MET A 158 8.12 -8.11 14.13
N SER A 159 8.82 -8.80 13.23
CA SER A 159 8.90 -10.26 13.20
C SER A 159 9.68 -10.83 14.39
N VAL A 160 10.67 -10.08 14.90
CA VAL A 160 11.49 -10.47 16.06
C VAL A 160 11.17 -9.66 17.32
N ASN A 161 10.04 -8.91 17.33
CA ASN A 161 9.57 -8.10 18.45
C ASN A 161 10.56 -7.03 18.94
N THR A 162 11.34 -6.44 18.05
CA THR A 162 12.32 -5.39 18.36
C THR A 162 11.84 -3.98 18.05
N VAL A 163 10.54 -3.77 17.80
CA VAL A 163 9.97 -2.42 17.60
C VAL A 163 10.19 -1.56 18.85
N PHE A 164 9.92 -2.11 20.04
CA PHE A 164 10.04 -1.43 21.32
C PHE A 164 11.14 -2.00 22.22
N ALA A 165 12.00 -2.87 21.69
CA ALA A 165 13.13 -3.46 22.39
C ALA A 165 14.36 -3.47 21.48
N LYS A 166 15.56 -3.39 22.10
CA LYS A 166 16.86 -3.48 21.43
C LYS A 166 17.80 -4.34 22.26
N ASP A 167 18.89 -4.80 21.65
CA ASP A 167 19.88 -5.66 22.33
C ASP A 167 20.75 -4.91 23.37
N SER A 168 20.67 -3.59 23.40
CA SER A 168 21.41 -2.72 24.30
C SER A 168 20.60 -1.49 24.69
N ASP A 169 21.05 -0.76 25.69
CA ASP A 169 20.44 0.50 26.08
C ASP A 169 20.50 1.52 24.95
N VAL A 170 19.33 2.04 24.59
CA VAL A 170 19.12 3.08 23.59
C VAL A 170 18.26 4.20 24.15
N ARG A 171 18.21 5.32 23.44
CA ARG A 171 17.36 6.47 23.83
C ARG A 171 16.00 6.35 23.15
N TRP A 172 14.94 6.31 23.96
CA TRP A 172 13.55 6.29 23.54
C TRP A 172 12.91 7.65 23.79
N ILE A 173 12.26 8.24 22.78
CA ILE A 173 11.53 9.50 22.93
C ILE A 173 10.03 9.26 22.85
N CYS A 174 9.28 9.85 23.80
CA CYS A 174 7.82 9.86 23.72
C CYS A 174 7.34 10.89 22.71
N ARG A 175 6.68 10.47 21.65
CA ARG A 175 6.16 11.32 20.57
C ARG A 175 5.12 12.36 21.01
N ASN A 176 4.50 12.16 22.18
CA ASN A 176 3.51 13.09 22.71
C ASN A 176 4.15 14.26 23.50
N CYS A 177 5.11 13.98 24.41
CA CYS A 177 5.61 15.00 25.31
C CYS A 177 7.12 15.25 25.22
N GLY A 178 7.85 14.51 24.39
CA GLY A 178 9.29 14.66 24.22
C GLY A 178 10.13 14.06 25.36
N HIS A 179 9.53 13.38 26.36
CA HIS A 179 10.28 12.72 27.42
C HIS A 179 11.21 11.66 26.84
N ILE A 180 12.47 11.66 27.25
CA ILE A 180 13.49 10.69 26.84
C ILE A 180 13.75 9.73 27.99
N SER A 181 13.65 8.43 27.70
CA SER A 181 14.07 7.32 28.55
C SER A 181 15.26 6.60 27.94
N VAL A 182 16.12 6.03 28.78
CA VAL A 182 17.25 5.19 28.37
C VAL A 182 17.03 3.77 28.89
N GLY A 183 17.21 2.77 28.03
CA GLY A 183 17.07 1.36 28.35
C GLY A 183 16.99 0.51 27.10
N ALA A 184 17.12 -0.80 27.27
CA ALA A 184 16.96 -1.77 26.20
C ALA A 184 15.51 -1.85 25.69
N GLU A 185 14.52 -1.51 26.53
CA GLU A 185 13.11 -1.49 26.19
C GLU A 185 12.50 -0.10 26.39
N ALA A 186 11.57 0.26 25.51
CA ALA A 186 10.75 1.45 25.70
C ALA A 186 9.81 1.27 26.89
N PRO A 187 9.59 2.30 27.73
CA PRO A 187 8.67 2.22 28.86
C PRO A 187 7.27 1.80 28.45
N LEU A 188 6.60 0.92 29.23
CA LEU A 188 5.21 0.53 28.99
C LEU A 188 4.25 1.73 29.01
N ASN A 189 4.54 2.72 29.86
CA ASN A 189 3.83 3.98 29.91
C ASN A 189 4.83 5.12 30.14
N CYS A 190 4.61 6.24 29.49
CA CYS A 190 5.43 7.43 29.67
C CYS A 190 5.28 7.95 31.09
N PRO A 191 6.39 8.13 31.87
CA PRO A 191 6.32 8.59 33.28
C PRO A 191 5.86 10.05 33.41
N VAL A 192 5.85 10.82 32.31
CA VAL A 192 5.45 12.24 32.30
C VAL A 192 4.00 12.42 31.89
N CYS A 193 3.55 11.77 30.81
CA CYS A 193 2.24 12.03 30.22
C CYS A 193 1.34 10.78 30.14
N SER A 194 1.78 9.65 30.68
CA SER A 194 1.04 8.38 30.77
C SER A 194 0.62 7.76 29.42
N HIS A 195 1.13 8.25 28.29
CA HIS A 195 0.89 7.61 27.00
C HIS A 195 1.54 6.24 26.94
N PRO A 196 0.91 5.26 26.29
CA PRO A 196 1.40 3.88 26.24
C PRO A 196 2.70 3.75 25.42
N GLN A 197 3.37 2.60 25.54
CA GLN A 197 4.61 2.25 24.85
C GLN A 197 4.58 2.54 23.34
N SER A 198 3.41 2.40 22.71
CA SER A 198 3.21 2.70 21.27
C SER A 198 3.52 4.16 20.88
N TYR A 199 3.67 5.05 21.84
CA TYR A 199 4.10 6.45 21.62
C TYR A 199 5.61 6.64 21.66
N PHE A 200 6.39 5.61 21.94
CA PHE A 200 7.84 5.71 21.94
C PHE A 200 8.45 5.33 20.58
N GLU A 201 9.50 6.03 20.23
CA GLU A 201 10.37 5.73 19.10
C GLU A 201 11.83 5.95 19.50
N LEU A 202 12.76 5.45 18.69
CA LEU A 202 14.18 5.73 18.88
C LEU A 202 14.46 7.22 18.63
N VAL A 203 15.30 7.82 19.48
CA VAL A 203 15.78 9.17 19.24
C VAL A 203 16.59 9.19 17.94
N SER A 204 16.21 10.05 17.02
CA SER A 204 16.98 10.34 15.80
C SER A 204 17.68 11.67 15.98
N GLU A 205 19.00 11.67 15.83
CA GLU A 205 19.84 12.89 15.84
C GLU A 205 20.34 13.10 14.42
N ASN A 206 19.57 13.85 13.62
CA ASN A 206 19.85 14.11 12.21
C ASN A 206 20.06 15.60 11.92
N TYR A 207 20.51 16.36 12.91
CA TYR A 207 20.83 17.80 12.84
C TYR A 207 22.30 18.06 13.12
#